data_07de23b3c64bf20ab909f82bfbd682f9
#
_entry.id   07de23b3c64bf20ab909f82bfbd682f9
#
_cell.length_a   1.000
_cell.length_b   1.000
_cell.length_c   1.000
_cell.angle_alpha   90.00
_cell.angle_beta   90.00
_cell.angle_gamma   90.00
#
_symmetry.space_group_name_H-M   'P 1'
#
loop_
_entity.id
_entity.type
_entity.pdbx_description
1 polymer ?
#
loop_
_entity_poly.entity_id
_entity_poly.type
_entity_poly.pdbx_seq_one_letter_code
_entity_poly.pdbx_strand_id
1 'polypeptide(L)'
;MNKWQRMTEWPLTVLALVFLLAYSWEVLARTHVSLCETTINVIWIVFIVDYVVSISLAHDRKTWFKNNLLLLISIMLPIFRPLRLLRLVAVLNVLNRTSGMAVRGRITLYVCSSVILLIYVGSLAELDVERNAPGTTITDFGKAIWWAFVTTTTVGYGDMSPVTWQGKCIAVGLMIAGIALISVITATLASWIVDRVSDEADKRANETESETTRLSNNVAELTDAVDRLRDDIAKLRESPTVQMTGDNK
;
A
#
# COMPACT_ATOMS: atom_id res chain seq x y z
N MET A 1 -2.56 -22.76 5.27
CA MET A 1 -3.89 -22.14 5.16
C MET A 1 -4.89 -23.25 4.90
N ASN A 2 -5.80 -23.46 5.84
CA ASN A 2 -6.80 -24.53 5.74
C ASN A 2 -7.79 -24.24 4.62
N LYS A 3 -8.26 -25.28 3.89
CA LYS A 3 -9.26 -25.17 2.82
C LYS A 3 -10.50 -24.37 3.25
N TRP A 4 -10.87 -24.46 4.52
CA TRP A 4 -11.96 -23.72 5.15
C TRP A 4 -11.75 -22.19 5.08
N GLN A 5 -10.60 -21.68 5.46
CA GLN A 5 -10.29 -20.24 5.41
C GLN A 5 -10.44 -19.65 3.99
N ARG A 6 -10.02 -20.41 2.99
CA ARG A 6 -10.08 -19.97 1.58
C ARG A 6 -11.52 -19.93 1.02
N MET A 7 -12.40 -20.80 1.50
CA MET A 7 -13.82 -20.82 1.12
C MET A 7 -14.63 -19.75 1.86
N THR A 8 -14.23 -19.39 3.08
CA THR A 8 -14.99 -18.50 3.95
C THR A 8 -14.56 -17.04 3.83
N GLU A 9 -13.37 -16.75 3.26
CA GLU A 9 -12.88 -15.38 3.04
C GLU A 9 -13.84 -14.52 2.19
N TRP A 10 -14.36 -15.04 1.09
CA TRP A 10 -15.27 -14.33 0.19
C TRP A 10 -16.63 -14.00 0.83
N PRO A 11 -17.37 -14.97 1.38
CA PRO A 11 -18.62 -14.68 2.06
C PRO A 11 -18.45 -13.77 3.27
N LEU A 12 -17.37 -13.89 4.04
CA LEU A 12 -17.11 -12.99 5.18
C LEU A 12 -16.81 -11.55 4.72
N THR A 13 -16.16 -11.37 3.58
CA THR A 13 -15.93 -10.05 3.00
C THR A 13 -17.22 -9.39 2.57
N VAL A 14 -18.08 -10.12 1.88
CA VAL A 14 -19.42 -9.63 1.50
C VAL A 14 -20.23 -9.28 2.76
N LEU A 15 -20.18 -10.13 3.78
CA LEU A 15 -20.87 -9.91 5.04
C LEU A 15 -20.35 -8.66 5.77
N ALA A 16 -19.04 -8.40 5.73
CA ALA A 16 -18.42 -7.20 6.28
C ALA A 16 -18.85 -5.91 5.53
N LEU A 17 -19.01 -5.98 4.20
CA LEU A 17 -19.56 -4.88 3.42
C LEU A 17 -21.03 -4.62 3.72
N VAL A 18 -21.84 -5.67 3.84
CA VAL A 18 -23.25 -5.56 4.25
C VAL A 18 -23.35 -4.97 5.66
N PHE A 19 -22.48 -5.39 6.57
CA PHE A 19 -22.38 -4.81 7.91
C PHE A 19 -22.06 -3.31 7.87
N LEU A 20 -21.08 -2.90 7.05
CA LEU A 20 -20.74 -1.48 6.89
C LEU A 20 -21.92 -0.67 6.36
N LEU A 21 -22.62 -1.18 5.35
CA LEU A 21 -23.80 -0.52 4.79
C LEU A 21 -24.93 -0.41 5.81
N ALA A 22 -25.24 -1.48 6.53
CA ALA A 22 -26.26 -1.49 7.57
C ALA A 22 -25.92 -0.53 8.71
N TYR A 23 -24.68 -0.54 9.18
CA TYR A 23 -24.19 0.36 10.22
C TYR A 23 -24.17 1.82 9.75
N SER A 24 -23.74 2.06 8.52
CA SER A 24 -23.78 3.39 7.91
C SER A 24 -25.21 3.93 7.86
N TRP A 25 -26.17 3.08 7.45
CA TRP A 25 -27.59 3.44 7.41
C TRP A 25 -28.15 3.74 8.81
N GLU A 26 -27.85 2.92 9.79
CA GLU A 26 -28.25 3.13 11.20
C GLU A 26 -27.76 4.47 11.73
N VAL A 27 -26.46 4.77 11.51
CA VAL A 27 -25.82 5.99 12.03
C VAL A 27 -26.27 7.24 11.27
N LEU A 28 -26.45 7.17 9.94
CA LEU A 28 -26.81 8.36 9.13
C LEU A 28 -28.33 8.60 9.02
N ALA A 29 -29.11 7.58 8.72
CA ALA A 29 -30.52 7.75 8.33
C ALA A 29 -31.50 7.72 9.49
N ARG A 30 -31.15 7.12 10.63
CA ARG A 30 -32.01 6.96 11.83
C ARG A 30 -33.41 6.38 11.57
N THR A 31 -33.63 5.81 10.38
CA THR A 31 -34.90 5.20 9.97
C THR A 31 -34.73 3.68 10.01
N HIS A 32 -35.77 2.96 10.38
CA HIS A 32 -35.80 1.49 10.48
C HIS A 32 -34.71 0.89 11.40
N VAL A 33 -34.44 1.54 12.54
CA VAL A 33 -33.42 1.16 13.51
C VAL A 33 -33.55 -0.33 13.90
N SER A 34 -34.75 -0.84 14.09
CA SER A 34 -34.98 -2.23 14.50
C SER A 34 -34.54 -3.27 13.44
N LEU A 35 -34.72 -2.99 12.15
CA LEU A 35 -34.25 -3.86 11.08
C LEU A 35 -32.72 -3.84 10.96
N CYS A 36 -32.11 -2.67 11.09
CA CYS A 36 -30.65 -2.52 11.06
C CYS A 36 -30.01 -3.20 12.28
N GLU A 37 -30.56 -3.02 13.48
CA GLU A 37 -30.08 -3.71 14.71
C GLU A 37 -30.21 -5.22 14.57
N THR A 38 -31.31 -5.73 14.04
CA THR A 38 -31.48 -7.17 13.81
C THR A 38 -30.45 -7.70 12.84
N THR A 39 -30.22 -7.01 11.71
CA THR A 39 -29.23 -7.38 10.71
C THR A 39 -27.81 -7.38 11.30
N ILE A 40 -27.46 -6.35 12.04
CA ILE A 40 -26.16 -6.20 12.69
C ILE A 40 -25.94 -7.33 13.72
N ASN A 41 -26.97 -7.67 14.50
CA ASN A 41 -26.88 -8.75 15.50
C ASN A 41 -26.75 -10.13 14.85
N VAL A 42 -27.50 -10.39 13.76
CA VAL A 42 -27.38 -11.64 12.98
C VAL A 42 -25.97 -11.79 12.41
N ILE A 43 -25.45 -10.74 11.79
CA ILE A 43 -24.09 -10.72 11.25
C ILE A 43 -23.05 -10.95 12.37
N TRP A 44 -23.29 -10.36 13.53
CA TRP A 44 -22.42 -10.56 14.71
C TRP A 44 -22.39 -12.03 15.16
N ILE A 45 -23.54 -12.70 15.23
CA ILE A 45 -23.65 -14.14 15.56
C ILE A 45 -22.86 -14.97 14.52
N VAL A 46 -23.02 -14.69 13.23
CA VAL A 46 -22.28 -15.40 12.17
C VAL A 46 -20.78 -15.26 12.37
N PHE A 47 -20.33 -14.09 12.76
CA PHE A 47 -18.91 -13.86 13.02
C PHE A 47 -18.39 -14.58 14.26
N ILE A 48 -19.20 -14.70 15.32
CA ILE A 48 -18.85 -15.51 16.48
C ILE A 48 -18.71 -16.98 16.08
N VAL A 49 -19.67 -17.50 15.32
CA VAL A 49 -19.66 -18.88 14.84
C VAL A 49 -18.42 -19.16 14.01
N ASP A 50 -18.09 -18.26 13.06
CA ASP A 50 -16.87 -18.39 12.24
C ASP A 50 -15.59 -18.40 13.09
N TYR A 51 -15.49 -17.54 14.10
CA TYR A 51 -14.36 -17.52 15.02
C TYR A 51 -14.22 -18.82 15.81
N VAL A 52 -15.33 -19.34 16.36
CA VAL A 52 -15.36 -20.58 17.12
C VAL A 52 -14.99 -21.79 16.24
N VAL A 53 -15.50 -21.84 15.02
CA VAL A 53 -15.15 -22.87 14.05
C VAL A 53 -13.67 -22.78 13.65
N SER A 54 -13.17 -21.58 13.40
CA SER A 54 -11.78 -21.37 13.02
C SER A 54 -10.79 -21.77 14.11
N ILE A 55 -11.07 -21.46 15.39
CA ILE A 55 -10.22 -21.89 16.52
C ILE A 55 -10.31 -23.40 16.76
N SER A 56 -11.48 -24.01 16.50
CA SER A 56 -11.68 -25.45 16.65
C SER A 56 -10.93 -26.26 15.60
N LEU A 57 -10.81 -25.73 14.37
CA LEU A 57 -10.10 -26.32 13.25
C LEU A 57 -8.60 -25.99 13.23
N ALA A 58 -8.13 -25.08 14.09
CA ALA A 58 -6.73 -24.69 14.15
C ALA A 58 -5.88 -25.83 14.74
N HIS A 59 -4.80 -26.22 14.05
CA HIS A 59 -3.88 -27.28 14.47
C HIS A 59 -3.08 -26.88 15.72
N ASP A 60 -2.73 -25.59 15.84
CA ASP A 60 -2.09 -25.01 17.04
C ASP A 60 -2.93 -23.85 17.58
N ARG A 61 -3.83 -24.17 18.51
CA ARG A 61 -4.82 -23.25 19.10
C ARG A 61 -4.16 -22.07 19.83
N LYS A 62 -3.02 -22.29 20.51
CA LYS A 62 -2.35 -21.24 21.29
C LYS A 62 -1.71 -20.18 20.39
N THR A 63 -1.03 -20.60 19.33
CA THR A 63 -0.40 -19.70 18.37
C THR A 63 -1.45 -18.97 17.53
N TRP A 64 -2.50 -19.69 17.11
CA TRP A 64 -3.61 -19.09 16.37
C TRP A 64 -4.34 -18.03 17.21
N PHE A 65 -4.60 -18.31 18.49
CA PHE A 65 -5.25 -17.38 19.43
C PHE A 65 -4.43 -16.10 19.62
N LYS A 66 -3.12 -16.20 19.82
CA LYS A 66 -2.23 -15.03 19.95
C LYS A 66 -2.22 -14.16 18.69
N ASN A 67 -2.20 -14.77 17.53
CA ASN A 67 -2.18 -14.07 16.25
C ASN A 67 -3.54 -13.43 15.87
N ASN A 68 -4.64 -13.90 16.46
CA ASN A 68 -6.00 -13.41 16.22
C ASN A 68 -6.64 -12.74 17.44
N LEU A 69 -5.82 -12.24 18.37
CA LEU A 69 -6.28 -11.59 19.59
C LEU A 69 -7.12 -10.34 19.32
N LEU A 70 -6.74 -9.54 18.31
CA LEU A 70 -7.49 -8.36 17.87
C LEU A 70 -8.92 -8.72 17.41
N LEU A 71 -9.07 -9.86 16.75
CA LEU A 71 -10.37 -10.37 16.31
C LEU A 71 -11.24 -10.75 17.51
N LEU A 72 -10.64 -11.38 18.51
CA LEU A 72 -11.32 -11.74 19.76
C LEU A 72 -11.79 -10.48 20.52
N ILE A 73 -10.92 -9.49 20.65
CA ILE A 73 -11.24 -8.21 21.33
C ILE A 73 -12.42 -7.54 20.62
N SER A 74 -12.45 -7.53 19.29
CA SER A 74 -13.53 -6.95 18.49
C SER A 74 -14.88 -7.69 18.65
N ILE A 75 -14.86 -8.97 19.00
CA ILE A 75 -16.06 -9.79 19.23
C ILE A 75 -16.55 -9.67 20.67
N MET A 76 -15.61 -9.65 21.65
CA MET A 76 -15.92 -9.72 23.07
C MET A 76 -16.45 -8.42 23.68
N LEU A 77 -16.18 -7.27 23.03
CA LEU A 77 -16.59 -5.98 23.55
C LEU A 77 -17.87 -5.47 22.84
N PRO A 78 -19.07 -5.90 23.31
CA PRO A 78 -20.34 -5.37 22.75
C PRO A 78 -20.51 -3.87 23.01
N ILE A 79 -19.83 -3.31 24.01
CA ILE A 79 -19.80 -1.88 24.35
C ILE A 79 -19.11 -1.05 23.25
N PHE A 80 -18.14 -1.63 22.53
CA PHE A 80 -17.47 -0.99 21.43
C PHE A 80 -18.04 -1.46 20.09
N ARG A 81 -19.33 -1.16 19.82
CA ARG A 81 -19.94 -1.37 18.49
C ARG A 81 -19.03 -0.92 17.34
N PRO A 82 -18.37 0.24 17.44
CA PRO A 82 -17.46 0.73 16.41
C PRO A 82 -16.23 -0.14 16.16
N LEU A 83 -15.70 -0.85 17.17
CA LEU A 83 -14.55 -1.75 16.97
C LEU A 83 -14.84 -2.94 16.06
N ARG A 84 -16.13 -3.27 15.83
CA ARG A 84 -16.54 -4.28 14.84
C ARG A 84 -16.10 -3.89 13.43
N LEU A 85 -15.97 -2.59 13.17
CA LEU A 85 -15.48 -2.03 11.92
C LEU A 85 -13.98 -2.33 11.64
N LEU A 86 -13.20 -2.73 12.65
CA LEU A 86 -11.83 -3.23 12.44
C LEU A 86 -11.80 -4.48 11.54
N ARG A 87 -12.91 -5.21 11.39
CA ARG A 87 -13.02 -6.30 10.42
C ARG A 87 -12.96 -5.84 8.96
N LEU A 88 -13.27 -4.58 8.68
CA LEU A 88 -13.09 -4.00 7.35
C LEU A 88 -11.61 -3.98 6.91
N VAL A 89 -10.67 -4.08 7.85
CA VAL A 89 -9.26 -4.36 7.53
C VAL A 89 -9.12 -5.68 6.76
N ALA A 90 -9.98 -6.66 7.03
CA ALA A 90 -10.03 -7.91 6.25
C ALA A 90 -10.48 -7.68 4.79
N VAL A 91 -11.38 -6.72 4.55
CA VAL A 91 -11.80 -6.31 3.19
C VAL A 91 -10.61 -5.76 2.40
N LEU A 92 -9.76 -4.96 3.04
CA LEU A 92 -8.54 -4.44 2.41
C LEU A 92 -7.60 -5.56 1.97
N ASN A 93 -7.48 -6.63 2.76
CA ASN A 93 -6.67 -7.80 2.40
C ASN A 93 -7.22 -8.54 1.17
N VAL A 94 -8.55 -8.57 1.00
CA VAL A 94 -9.19 -9.20 -0.17
C VAL A 94 -9.03 -8.34 -1.43
N LEU A 95 -9.17 -7.00 -1.31
CA LEU A 95 -8.89 -6.08 -2.41
C LEU A 95 -7.46 -6.26 -2.94
N ASN A 96 -6.52 -6.46 -2.04
CA ASN A 96 -5.11 -6.66 -2.39
C ASN A 96 -4.88 -7.96 -3.19
N ARG A 97 -5.72 -8.97 -3.02
CA ARG A 97 -5.55 -10.29 -3.65
C ARG A 97 -6.20 -10.40 -5.04
N THR A 98 -7.24 -9.61 -5.32
CA THR A 98 -8.09 -9.79 -6.51
C THR A 98 -7.63 -8.98 -7.73
N SER A 99 -6.77 -7.99 -7.56
CA SER A 99 -6.36 -7.10 -8.65
C SER A 99 -5.25 -7.72 -9.51
N GLY A 100 -5.53 -8.03 -10.77
CA GLY A 100 -4.56 -8.48 -11.78
C GLY A 100 -3.63 -7.38 -12.33
N MET A 101 -3.61 -6.20 -11.71
CA MET A 101 -2.77 -5.06 -12.13
C MET A 101 -1.29 -5.26 -11.78
N ALA A 102 -0.42 -4.53 -12.47
CA ALA A 102 0.99 -4.43 -12.12
C ALA A 102 1.16 -4.04 -10.63
N VAL A 103 2.13 -4.64 -9.95
CA VAL A 103 2.32 -4.56 -8.50
C VAL A 103 2.27 -3.11 -7.96
N ARG A 104 2.82 -2.16 -8.70
CA ARG A 104 2.90 -0.73 -8.32
C ARG A 104 1.53 -0.02 -8.28
N GLY A 105 0.69 -0.20 -9.31
CA GLY A 105 -0.66 0.39 -9.34
C GLY A 105 -1.57 -0.18 -8.25
N ARG A 106 -1.35 -1.44 -7.87
CA ARG A 106 -2.07 -2.11 -6.81
C ARG A 106 -1.80 -1.53 -5.42
N ILE A 107 -0.52 -1.21 -5.12
CA ILE A 107 -0.13 -0.64 -3.81
C ILE A 107 -0.76 0.74 -3.63
N THR A 108 -0.70 1.60 -4.64
CA THR A 108 -1.28 2.95 -4.57
C THR A 108 -2.80 2.89 -4.36
N LEU A 109 -3.50 2.05 -5.13
CA LEU A 109 -4.95 1.87 -4.98
C LEU A 109 -5.33 1.34 -3.58
N TYR A 110 -4.55 0.37 -3.07
CA TYR A 110 -4.72 -0.19 -1.74
C TYR A 110 -4.55 0.89 -0.65
N VAL A 111 -3.49 1.69 -0.73
CA VAL A 111 -3.23 2.75 0.23
C VAL A 111 -4.34 3.81 0.20
N CYS A 112 -4.73 4.30 -0.98
CA CYS A 112 -5.80 5.29 -1.11
C CYS A 112 -7.14 4.76 -0.56
N SER A 113 -7.51 3.51 -0.90
CA SER A 113 -8.74 2.91 -0.38
C SER A 113 -8.69 2.71 1.14
N SER A 114 -7.52 2.39 1.70
CA SER A 114 -7.32 2.25 3.14
C SER A 114 -7.51 3.59 3.87
N VAL A 115 -6.98 4.69 3.32
CA VAL A 115 -7.16 6.05 3.88
C VAL A 115 -8.64 6.41 3.91
N ILE A 116 -9.32 6.26 2.77
CA ILE A 116 -10.74 6.62 2.65
C ILE A 116 -11.57 5.78 3.62
N LEU A 117 -11.31 4.48 3.69
CA LEU A 117 -12.03 3.58 4.59
C LEU A 117 -11.76 3.91 6.06
N LEU A 118 -10.51 4.21 6.43
CA LEU A 118 -10.13 4.59 7.79
C LEU A 118 -10.86 5.86 8.24
N ILE A 119 -10.87 6.90 7.43
CA ILE A 119 -11.55 8.16 7.72
C ILE A 119 -13.07 7.94 7.82
N TYR A 120 -13.65 7.21 6.87
CA TYR A 120 -15.08 6.93 6.84
C TYR A 120 -15.53 6.14 8.08
N VAL A 121 -14.84 5.06 8.38
CA VAL A 121 -15.14 4.18 9.53
C VAL A 121 -14.91 4.92 10.85
N GLY A 122 -13.79 5.65 10.96
CA GLY A 122 -13.49 6.45 12.14
C GLY A 122 -14.55 7.53 12.40
N SER A 123 -15.01 8.19 11.34
CA SER A 123 -16.08 9.21 11.43
C SER A 123 -17.41 8.62 11.88
N LEU A 124 -17.81 7.47 11.33
CA LEU A 124 -19.04 6.78 11.74
C LEU A 124 -18.97 6.34 13.19
N ALA A 125 -17.84 5.76 13.59
CA ALA A 125 -17.63 5.28 14.94
C ALA A 125 -17.68 6.40 15.97
N GLU A 126 -17.01 7.50 15.67
CA GLU A 126 -16.98 8.68 16.54
C GLU A 126 -18.35 9.34 16.66
N LEU A 127 -19.04 9.52 15.52
CA LEU A 127 -20.37 10.09 15.48
C LEU A 127 -21.38 9.28 16.28
N ASP A 128 -21.31 7.94 16.21
CA ASP A 128 -22.22 7.05 16.94
C ASP A 128 -22.14 7.24 18.45
N VAL A 129 -20.92 7.44 18.94
CA VAL A 129 -20.65 7.56 20.38
C VAL A 129 -20.85 9.00 20.90
N GLU A 130 -20.45 10.00 20.10
CA GLU A 130 -20.39 11.40 20.53
C GLU A 130 -21.69 12.16 20.35
N ARG A 131 -22.46 11.89 19.29
CA ARG A 131 -23.59 12.76 18.86
C ARG A 131 -24.61 13.12 19.95
N ASN A 132 -24.82 12.24 20.92
CA ASN A 132 -25.79 12.42 21.99
C ASN A 132 -25.12 12.79 23.35
N ALA A 133 -23.80 12.96 23.36
CA ALA A 133 -23.06 13.29 24.57
C ALA A 133 -23.21 14.75 24.95
N PRO A 134 -23.39 15.07 26.25
CA PRO A 134 -23.44 16.47 26.69
C PRO A 134 -22.11 17.17 26.42
N GLY A 135 -22.16 18.34 25.80
CA GLY A 135 -20.99 19.16 25.53
C GLY A 135 -20.18 18.75 24.28
N THR A 136 -20.66 17.79 23.48
CA THR A 136 -19.98 17.40 22.25
C THR A 136 -20.05 18.47 21.16
N THR A 137 -18.99 18.61 20.41
CA THR A 137 -18.93 19.40 19.17
C THR A 137 -19.22 18.57 17.92
N ILE A 138 -19.15 17.22 18.02
CA ILE A 138 -19.30 16.27 16.91
C ILE A 138 -20.77 15.80 16.85
N THR A 139 -21.62 16.61 16.24
CA THR A 139 -23.08 16.39 16.23
C THR A 139 -23.63 15.78 14.94
N ASP A 140 -22.88 15.88 13.85
CA ASP A 140 -23.26 15.42 12.51
C ASP A 140 -22.10 14.79 11.76
N PHE A 141 -22.43 14.11 10.66
CA PHE A 141 -21.44 13.34 9.90
C PHE A 141 -20.37 14.21 9.23
N GLY A 142 -20.73 15.41 8.79
CA GLY A 142 -19.78 16.35 8.20
C GLY A 142 -18.70 16.76 9.20
N LYS A 143 -19.10 17.05 10.43
CA LYS A 143 -18.18 17.37 11.54
C LYS A 143 -17.32 16.15 11.93
N ALA A 144 -17.92 14.97 11.95
CA ALA A 144 -17.19 13.74 12.25
C ALA A 144 -16.12 13.43 11.19
N ILE A 145 -16.43 13.59 9.88
CA ILE A 145 -15.46 13.44 8.80
C ILE A 145 -14.34 14.48 8.93
N TRP A 146 -14.68 15.73 9.16
CA TRP A 146 -13.68 16.80 9.35
C TRP A 146 -12.74 16.47 10.49
N TRP A 147 -13.29 16.10 11.64
CA TRP A 147 -12.51 15.70 12.80
C TRP A 147 -11.59 14.50 12.52
N ALA A 148 -12.13 13.45 11.87
CA ALA A 148 -11.36 12.26 11.55
C ALA A 148 -10.23 12.56 10.56
N PHE A 149 -10.48 13.40 9.56
CA PHE A 149 -9.47 13.84 8.60
C PHE A 149 -8.34 14.63 9.30
N VAL A 150 -8.68 15.62 10.10
CA VAL A 150 -7.73 16.46 10.84
C VAL A 150 -6.93 15.64 11.85
N THR A 151 -7.55 14.66 12.49
CA THR A 151 -6.89 13.75 13.44
C THR A 151 -5.96 12.77 12.73
N THR A 152 -6.41 12.14 11.64
CA THR A 152 -5.60 11.16 10.88
C THR A 152 -4.38 11.83 10.23
N THR A 153 -4.53 13.06 9.76
CA THR A 153 -3.43 13.84 9.17
C THR A 153 -2.51 14.48 10.20
N THR A 154 -2.78 14.30 11.49
CA THR A 154 -2.01 14.88 12.61
C THR A 154 -1.98 16.40 12.68
N VAL A 155 -2.91 17.09 11.98
CA VAL A 155 -3.01 18.56 11.99
C VAL A 155 -3.56 19.05 13.34
N GLY A 156 -4.67 18.46 13.82
CA GLY A 156 -5.21 18.68 15.17
C GLY A 156 -5.58 20.14 15.46
N TYR A 157 -6.46 20.76 14.69
CA TYR A 157 -6.89 22.16 14.94
C TYR A 157 -7.49 22.38 16.33
N GLY A 158 -8.05 21.33 16.97
CA GLY A 158 -8.65 21.43 18.29
C GLY A 158 -10.03 22.06 18.33
N ASP A 159 -10.63 22.34 17.17
CA ASP A 159 -11.98 22.87 17.01
C ASP A 159 -13.06 21.84 17.37
N MET A 160 -12.74 20.57 17.20
CA MET A 160 -13.57 19.42 17.55
C MET A 160 -12.74 18.36 18.27
N SER A 161 -13.32 17.80 19.34
CA SER A 161 -12.67 16.74 20.11
C SER A 161 -13.70 15.85 20.80
N PRO A 162 -13.41 14.54 20.98
CA PRO A 162 -14.29 13.65 21.72
C PRO A 162 -14.37 14.01 23.18
N VAL A 163 -15.58 14.01 23.72
CA VAL A 163 -15.85 14.25 25.14
C VAL A 163 -16.05 12.95 25.90
N THR A 164 -16.59 11.91 25.24
CA THR A 164 -16.83 10.61 25.84
C THR A 164 -15.55 9.80 26.00
N TRP A 165 -15.56 8.89 26.95
CA TRP A 165 -14.47 7.92 27.11
C TRP A 165 -14.32 7.00 25.88
N GLN A 166 -15.45 6.53 25.32
CA GLN A 166 -15.44 5.68 24.13
C GLN A 166 -14.87 6.45 22.92
N GLY A 167 -15.29 7.69 22.70
CA GLY A 167 -14.76 8.56 21.64
C GLY A 167 -13.26 8.80 21.79
N LYS A 168 -12.76 9.01 23.02
CA LYS A 168 -11.31 9.12 23.25
C LYS A 168 -10.55 7.84 22.91
N CYS A 169 -11.13 6.66 23.17
CA CYS A 169 -10.52 5.39 22.76
C CYS A 169 -10.49 5.23 21.24
N ILE A 170 -11.56 5.64 20.54
CA ILE A 170 -11.62 5.63 19.07
C ILE A 170 -10.58 6.61 18.51
N ALA A 171 -10.46 7.81 19.10
CA ALA A 171 -9.47 8.79 18.73
C ALA A 171 -8.04 8.25 18.81
N VAL A 172 -7.67 7.59 19.90
CA VAL A 172 -6.35 6.97 20.07
C VAL A 172 -6.12 5.90 19.00
N GLY A 173 -7.11 5.05 18.72
CA GLY A 173 -7.03 4.07 17.65
C GLY A 173 -6.82 4.70 16.28
N LEU A 174 -7.55 5.80 15.98
CA LEU A 174 -7.45 6.53 14.72
C LEU A 174 -6.08 7.22 14.59
N MET A 175 -5.54 7.80 15.65
CA MET A 175 -4.21 8.40 15.68
C MET A 175 -3.12 7.38 15.38
N ILE A 176 -3.14 6.22 16.04
CA ILE A 176 -2.16 5.14 15.80
C ILE A 176 -2.26 4.63 14.36
N ALA A 177 -3.48 4.39 13.86
CA ALA A 177 -3.72 3.94 12.50
C ALA A 177 -3.28 4.99 11.46
N GLY A 178 -3.52 6.27 11.72
CA GLY A 178 -3.09 7.39 10.87
C GLY A 178 -1.57 7.47 10.75
N ILE A 179 -0.84 7.41 11.86
CA ILE A 179 0.64 7.40 11.86
C ILE A 179 1.17 6.20 11.07
N ALA A 180 0.63 5.00 11.30
CA ALA A 180 1.03 3.81 10.58
C ALA A 180 0.79 3.95 9.06
N LEU A 181 -0.34 4.53 8.66
CA LEU A 181 -0.71 4.74 7.26
C LEU A 181 0.21 5.74 6.57
N ILE A 182 0.52 6.88 7.20
CA ILE A 182 1.46 7.89 6.69
C ILE A 182 2.84 7.26 6.50
N SER A 183 3.28 6.43 7.46
CA SER A 183 4.56 5.71 7.36
C SER A 183 4.62 4.77 6.15
N VAL A 184 3.53 4.05 5.86
CA VAL A 184 3.44 3.19 4.67
C VAL A 184 3.47 4.01 3.37
N ILE A 185 2.76 5.15 3.32
CA ILE A 185 2.77 6.06 2.17
C ILE A 185 4.19 6.57 1.90
N THR A 186 4.85 7.07 2.95
CA THR A 186 6.21 7.60 2.84
C THR A 186 7.20 6.53 2.38
N ALA A 187 7.15 5.33 2.94
CA ALA A 187 7.99 4.20 2.53
C ALA A 187 7.76 3.80 1.07
N THR A 188 6.50 3.82 0.62
CA THR A 188 6.13 3.49 -0.78
C THR A 188 6.66 4.54 -1.75
N LEU A 189 6.55 5.83 -1.41
CA LEU A 189 7.09 6.92 -2.22
C LEU A 189 8.61 6.87 -2.28
N ALA A 190 9.28 6.65 -1.14
CA ALA A 190 10.73 6.52 -1.08
C ALA A 190 11.22 5.36 -1.95
N SER A 191 10.60 4.19 -1.85
CA SER A 191 10.92 3.03 -2.71
C SER A 191 10.74 3.37 -4.20
N TRP A 192 9.67 4.07 -4.57
CA TRP A 192 9.43 4.45 -5.96
C TRP A 192 10.51 5.41 -6.50
N ILE A 193 10.95 6.39 -5.69
CA ILE A 193 12.00 7.32 -6.06
C ILE A 193 13.33 6.57 -6.25
N VAL A 194 13.69 5.70 -5.31
CA VAL A 194 14.92 4.90 -5.39
C VAL A 194 14.93 4.03 -6.64
N ASP A 195 13.85 3.31 -6.93
CA ASP A 195 13.72 2.49 -8.13
C ASP A 195 13.90 3.34 -9.41
N ARG A 196 13.31 4.53 -9.43
CA ARG A 196 13.39 5.43 -10.59
C ARG A 196 14.80 5.93 -10.84
N VAL A 197 15.50 6.32 -9.78
CA VAL A 197 16.90 6.77 -9.85
C VAL A 197 17.82 5.63 -10.27
N SER A 198 17.60 4.42 -9.75
CA SER A 198 18.36 3.22 -10.12
C SER A 198 18.20 2.88 -11.61
N ASP A 199 16.95 2.87 -12.13
CA ASP A 199 16.66 2.62 -13.54
C ASP A 199 17.38 3.63 -14.47
N GLU A 200 17.47 4.92 -14.06
CA GLU A 200 18.18 5.94 -14.81
C GLU A 200 19.70 5.77 -14.73
N ALA A 201 20.23 5.39 -13.56
CA ALA A 201 21.65 5.14 -13.37
C ALA A 201 22.11 3.93 -14.22
N ASP A 202 21.33 2.85 -14.25
CA ASP A 202 21.62 1.66 -15.07
C ASP A 202 21.61 1.99 -16.57
N LYS A 203 20.68 2.82 -17.04
CA LYS A 203 20.65 3.27 -18.43
C LYS A 203 21.90 4.06 -18.79
N ARG A 204 22.30 5.03 -17.96
CA ARG A 204 23.52 5.82 -18.17
C ARG A 204 24.78 4.96 -18.15
N ALA A 205 24.86 3.98 -17.24
CA ALA A 205 25.97 3.03 -17.19
C ALA A 205 26.09 2.23 -18.50
N ASN A 206 24.99 1.70 -19.01
CA ASN A 206 24.96 0.94 -20.27
C ASN A 206 25.30 1.82 -21.50
N GLU A 207 24.81 3.07 -21.52
CA GLU A 207 25.18 4.04 -22.56
C GLU A 207 26.69 4.32 -22.55
N THR A 208 27.26 4.60 -21.38
CA THR A 208 28.69 4.86 -21.20
C THR A 208 29.54 3.64 -21.61
N GLU A 209 29.13 2.43 -21.22
CA GLU A 209 29.82 1.21 -21.60
C GLU A 209 29.80 0.99 -23.12
N SER A 210 28.66 1.25 -23.76
CA SER A 210 28.52 1.15 -25.23
C SER A 210 29.39 2.17 -25.98
N GLU A 211 29.48 3.40 -25.48
CA GLU A 211 30.36 4.44 -26.04
C GLU A 211 31.84 4.10 -25.83
N THR A 212 32.21 3.61 -24.65
CA THR A 212 33.57 3.17 -24.35
C THR A 212 34.00 2.02 -25.27
N THR A 213 33.12 1.07 -25.52
CA THR A 213 33.38 -0.05 -26.44
C THR A 213 33.54 0.44 -27.88
N ARG A 214 32.72 1.38 -28.34
CA ARG A 214 32.85 2.01 -29.67
C ARG A 214 34.17 2.75 -29.81
N LEU A 215 34.54 3.55 -28.81
CA LEU A 215 35.81 4.27 -28.82
C LEU A 215 37.01 3.30 -28.84
N SER A 216 36.98 2.24 -28.06
CA SER A 216 38.01 1.20 -28.06
C SER A 216 38.17 0.53 -29.43
N ASN A 217 37.06 0.20 -30.12
CA ASN A 217 37.07 -0.36 -31.45
C ASN A 217 37.63 0.64 -32.48
N ASN A 218 37.26 1.91 -32.43
CA ASN A 218 37.78 2.94 -33.33
C ASN A 218 39.28 3.14 -33.11
N VAL A 219 39.75 3.12 -31.85
CA VAL A 219 41.19 3.19 -31.54
C VAL A 219 41.94 1.99 -32.11
N ALA A 220 41.39 0.78 -32.00
CA ALA A 220 42.00 -0.42 -32.56
C ALA A 220 42.11 -0.36 -34.09
N GLU A 221 41.04 0.12 -34.79
CA GLU A 221 41.02 0.33 -36.22
C GLU A 221 42.04 1.35 -36.72
N LEU A 222 42.12 2.48 -35.99
CA LEU A 222 43.12 3.53 -36.28
C LEU A 222 44.55 3.00 -36.07
N THR A 223 44.78 2.20 -35.03
CA THR A 223 46.09 1.59 -34.76
C THR A 223 46.49 0.66 -35.90
N ASP A 224 45.58 -0.19 -36.35
CA ASP A 224 45.82 -1.10 -37.50
C ASP A 224 46.08 -0.32 -38.81
N ALA A 225 45.37 0.77 -39.05
CA ALA A 225 45.61 1.63 -40.19
C ALA A 225 46.98 2.32 -40.12
N VAL A 226 47.42 2.77 -38.97
CA VAL A 226 48.75 3.37 -38.75
C VAL A 226 49.84 2.33 -38.98
N ASP A 227 49.69 1.09 -38.49
CA ASP A 227 50.63 0.04 -38.69
C ASP A 227 50.79 -0.36 -40.17
N ARG A 228 49.67 -0.45 -40.91
CA ARG A 228 49.69 -0.66 -42.38
C ARG A 228 50.43 0.47 -43.10
N LEU A 229 50.15 1.72 -42.78
CA LEU A 229 50.88 2.88 -43.40
C LEU A 229 52.35 2.83 -43.06
N ARG A 230 52.74 2.44 -41.89
CA ARG A 230 54.12 2.28 -41.47
C ARG A 230 54.85 1.17 -42.29
N ASP A 231 54.21 0.05 -42.53
CA ASP A 231 54.72 -1.03 -43.33
C ASP A 231 54.85 -0.62 -44.80
N ASP A 232 53.90 0.11 -45.37
CA ASP A 232 53.96 0.61 -46.72
C ASP A 232 55.10 1.64 -46.92
N ILE A 233 55.29 2.54 -45.95
CA ILE A 233 56.42 3.47 -45.93
C ILE A 233 57.77 2.70 -45.85
N ALA A 234 57.86 1.65 -45.04
CA ALA A 234 59.05 0.80 -44.98
C ALA A 234 59.37 0.13 -46.32
N LYS A 235 58.36 -0.45 -46.98
CA LYS A 235 58.50 -1.05 -48.34
C LYS A 235 58.94 -0.03 -49.37
N LEU A 236 58.44 1.19 -49.39
CA LEU A 236 58.86 2.26 -50.29
C LEU A 236 60.28 2.71 -50.05
N ARG A 237 60.77 2.65 -48.80
CA ARG A 237 62.10 3.02 -48.40
C ARG A 237 63.14 1.92 -48.79
N GLU A 238 62.73 0.64 -48.86
CA GLU A 238 63.54 -0.50 -49.29
C GLU A 238 63.55 -0.68 -50.80
N SER A 239 62.65 -0.03 -51.56
CA SER A 239 62.69 -0.10 -53.04
C SER A 239 63.97 0.54 -53.54
N PRO A 240 64.78 -0.21 -54.31
CA PRO A 240 66.09 0.35 -54.76
C PRO A 240 65.86 1.50 -55.71
N THR A 241 66.57 2.57 -55.43
CA THR A 241 66.69 3.74 -56.31
C THR A 241 67.10 3.25 -57.71
N VAL A 242 66.20 3.36 -58.69
CA VAL A 242 66.57 3.14 -60.11
C VAL A 242 67.74 4.02 -60.41
N GLN A 243 68.94 3.38 -60.53
CA GLN A 243 70.12 4.02 -61.05
C GLN A 243 69.78 4.56 -62.42
N MET A 244 69.70 5.87 -62.57
CA MET A 244 69.81 6.55 -63.84
C MET A 244 71.25 6.35 -64.32
N THR A 245 71.45 5.26 -65.03
CA THR A 245 72.67 5.12 -65.86
C THR A 245 72.52 6.09 -67.02
N GLY A 246 73.19 7.20 -66.84
CA GLY A 246 73.47 8.10 -68.03
C GLY A 246 74.34 7.28 -68.99
N ASP A 247 73.80 7.05 -70.15
CA ASP A 247 74.62 6.64 -71.24
C ASP A 247 74.79 7.76 -72.23
N ASN A 248 75.97 8.22 -72.21
CA ASN A 248 76.46 9.31 -73.08
C ASN A 248 77.22 8.67 -74.25
N LYS A 249 76.63 8.73 -75.47
CA LYS A 249 77.38 8.84 -76.69
C LYS A 249 76.58 9.47 -77.77
#